data_6c90bd487573db0f5e7b9dea0cd381b8
#
_entry.id   6c90bd487573db0f5e7b9dea0cd381b8
#
_cell.length_a   1.000
_cell.length_b   1.000
_cell.length_c   1.000
_cell.angle_alpha   90.00
_cell.angle_beta   90.00
_cell.angle_gamma   90.00
#
_symmetry.space_group_name_H-M   'P 1'
#
loop_
_entity.id
_entity.type
_entity.pdbx_description
1 polymer ?
#
loop_
_entity_poly.entity_id
_entity_poly.type
_entity_poly.pdbx_seq_one_letter_code
_entity_poly.pdbx_strand_id
1 'polypeptide(L)'
;MGSSSASGGTGAACPTGPSCGGGQGSPAACSVCTSQTRAAGLTVCPTRERLDAFRDQSRGQASSVIVTLFGDAVLPRGGRIWLGSLITLLEPLGLNERLVRTSVFRLAQDDWLETEVHGRRSNYMLTPTGRRRFEEAARQIYAAAAAPWDHRWRLIMLVGSLPAAQREQLKRALFWHGFGELGTHSFVHPGADLGAVFEALEAEGMAELLPQLLPQMAANPKLLMSGTDADMVGAAWNLERLAGDYAEFVQTYARILTQWHDRSGAPSSMGDDCAFLLRTLLIHDYRRLLLRDPQLPAELLPAAWAG
;
A
#
# COMPACT_ATOMS: atom_id res chain seq x y z
N MET A 1 62.43 -45.55 -16.95
CA MET A 1 61.51 -46.65 -17.31
C MET A 1 60.15 -46.08 -17.30
N GLY A 2 59.55 -45.74 -18.28
CA GLY A 2 59.08 -46.28 -19.54
C GLY A 2 57.67 -45.67 -19.67
N SER A 3 57.52 -44.88 -20.59
CA SER A 3 56.84 -44.93 -21.89
C SER A 3 55.38 -44.70 -21.82
N SER A 4 54.92 -43.57 -22.35
CA SER A 4 54.39 -43.37 -23.72
C SER A 4 53.01 -43.90 -23.94
N SER A 5 52.08 -43.10 -24.31
CA SER A 5 51.64 -42.83 -25.66
C SER A 5 50.41 -41.98 -25.80
N ALA A 6 50.43 -41.17 -26.84
CA ALA A 6 49.36 -40.25 -27.30
C ALA A 6 48.31 -40.96 -28.17
N SER A 7 47.17 -40.31 -28.32
CA SER A 7 46.35 -40.16 -29.55
C SER A 7 45.07 -39.43 -29.14
N GLY A 8 44.58 -38.36 -29.72
CA GLY A 8 44.52 -38.01 -31.12
C GLY A 8 43.05 -37.90 -31.54
N GLY A 9 42.64 -36.71 -31.99
CA GLY A 9 41.48 -36.53 -32.85
C GLY A 9 40.22 -36.09 -32.13
N THR A 10 39.42 -35.19 -32.55
CA THR A 10 39.12 -34.56 -33.83
C THR A 10 38.18 -33.40 -33.53
N GLY A 11 38.42 -32.27 -34.12
CA GLY A 11 37.55 -31.11 -34.04
C GLY A 11 36.23 -31.36 -34.78
N ALA A 12 35.18 -30.85 -34.22
CA ALA A 12 33.93 -30.67 -34.94
C ALA A 12 33.56 -29.19 -34.92
N ALA A 13 33.49 -28.63 -36.10
CA ALA A 13 33.19 -27.26 -36.40
C ALA A 13 31.73 -26.94 -36.06
N CYS A 14 31.48 -25.77 -35.48
CA CYS A 14 30.17 -25.17 -35.38
C CYS A 14 29.71 -24.70 -36.77
N PRO A 15 28.47 -25.01 -37.17
CA PRO A 15 27.89 -24.40 -38.35
C PRO A 15 27.42 -22.97 -38.05
N THR A 16 27.82 -22.05 -38.89
CA THR A 16 27.33 -20.68 -39.01
C THR A 16 25.85 -20.68 -39.38
N GLY A 17 24.99 -20.13 -38.53
CA GLY A 17 23.59 -19.84 -38.80
C GLY A 17 23.22 -18.37 -38.52
N PRO A 18 22.15 -17.85 -39.07
CA PRO A 18 22.01 -16.47 -39.48
C PRO A 18 21.72 -15.47 -38.38
N SER A 19 22.10 -14.22 -38.66
CA SER A 19 21.83 -12.99 -37.92
C SER A 19 20.40 -12.88 -37.36
N CYS A 20 20.26 -12.81 -36.04
CA CYS A 20 19.03 -12.40 -35.40
C CYS A 20 18.96 -10.87 -35.38
N GLY A 21 18.03 -10.35 -36.17
CA GLY A 21 17.63 -8.96 -36.17
C GLY A 21 17.03 -8.53 -34.84
N GLY A 22 17.12 -7.24 -34.55
CA GLY A 22 16.68 -6.59 -33.33
C GLY A 22 15.22 -6.89 -32.97
N GLY A 23 15.04 -7.59 -31.85
CA GLY A 23 13.78 -7.76 -31.15
C GLY A 23 13.73 -6.84 -29.95
N GLN A 24 12.79 -5.93 -29.94
CA GLN A 24 12.43 -5.08 -28.83
C GLN A 24 12.23 -5.95 -27.57
N GLY A 25 12.95 -5.65 -26.49
CA GLY A 25 12.88 -6.37 -25.23
C GLY A 25 11.48 -6.34 -24.64
N SER A 26 10.84 -7.48 -24.68
CA SER A 26 9.64 -7.74 -23.89
C SER A 26 10.00 -7.73 -22.40
N PRO A 27 9.22 -7.10 -21.51
CA PRO A 27 9.52 -7.06 -20.08
C PRO A 27 9.65 -8.48 -19.54
N ALA A 28 10.67 -8.72 -18.72
CA ALA A 28 11.01 -10.02 -18.15
C ALA A 28 9.77 -10.71 -17.56
N ALA A 29 9.24 -11.66 -18.30
CA ALA A 29 8.16 -12.51 -17.82
C ALA A 29 8.74 -13.39 -16.70
N CYS A 30 8.09 -13.40 -15.55
CA CYS A 30 8.41 -14.29 -14.44
C CYS A 30 8.64 -15.70 -14.99
N SER A 31 9.85 -16.24 -14.86
CA SER A 31 10.25 -17.54 -15.44
C SER A 31 9.37 -18.70 -14.98
N VAL A 32 8.72 -18.56 -13.83
CA VAL A 32 7.75 -19.50 -13.24
C VAL A 32 6.43 -19.52 -14.02
N CYS A 33 6.00 -18.39 -14.55
CA CYS A 33 4.76 -18.30 -15.30
C CYS A 33 4.90 -18.74 -16.77
N THR A 34 6.12 -18.74 -17.35
CA THR A 34 6.36 -19.16 -18.72
C THR A 34 6.42 -20.68 -18.89
N SER A 35 6.81 -21.43 -17.86
CA SER A 35 6.90 -22.90 -17.96
C SER A 35 5.55 -23.64 -17.87
N GLN A 36 4.51 -23.00 -17.31
CA GLN A 36 3.17 -23.62 -17.14
C GLN A 36 2.24 -23.49 -18.36
N THR A 37 2.52 -22.58 -19.26
CA THR A 37 1.68 -22.37 -20.46
C THR A 37 1.74 -23.54 -21.46
N ARG A 38 2.60 -24.53 -21.25
CA ARG A 38 2.81 -25.65 -22.19
C ARG A 38 2.22 -27.00 -21.79
N ALA A 39 1.73 -27.24 -20.58
CA ALA A 39 1.47 -28.61 -20.11
C ALA A 39 0.09 -28.91 -19.53
N ALA A 40 -0.79 -27.94 -19.25
CA ALA A 40 -2.16 -28.27 -18.80
C ALA A 40 -3.08 -27.07 -19.04
N GLY A 41 -4.32 -27.33 -19.43
CA GLY A 41 -5.30 -26.30 -19.78
C GLY A 41 -5.42 -25.19 -18.73
N LEU A 42 -5.26 -23.95 -19.18
CA LEU A 42 -5.73 -22.67 -18.62
C LEU A 42 -5.80 -22.49 -17.09
N THR A 43 -4.86 -22.99 -16.32
CA THR A 43 -4.74 -22.55 -14.92
C THR A 43 -3.86 -21.32 -14.88
N VAL A 44 -4.48 -20.14 -14.83
CA VAL A 44 -3.79 -18.86 -14.76
C VAL A 44 -3.01 -18.78 -13.43
N CYS A 45 -1.73 -18.39 -13.49
CA CYS A 45 -0.88 -18.27 -12.31
C CYS A 45 -1.38 -17.11 -11.42
N PRO A 46 -1.85 -17.34 -10.18
CA PRO A 46 -2.39 -16.27 -9.31
C PRO A 46 -1.43 -15.09 -9.11
N THR A 47 -0.13 -15.34 -9.05
CA THR A 47 0.89 -14.29 -8.96
C THR A 47 0.87 -13.40 -10.20
N ARG A 48 0.76 -13.99 -11.38
CA ARG A 48 0.67 -13.25 -12.64
C ARG A 48 -0.63 -12.46 -12.73
N GLU A 49 -1.75 -13.07 -12.36
CA GLU A 49 -3.04 -12.37 -12.28
C GLU A 49 -2.95 -11.11 -11.42
N ARG A 50 -2.30 -11.20 -10.24
CA ARG A 50 -2.16 -10.05 -9.34
C ARG A 50 -1.28 -8.96 -9.93
N LEU A 51 -0.17 -9.32 -10.58
CA LEU A 51 0.72 -8.37 -11.26
C LEU A 51 0.01 -7.68 -12.43
N ASP A 52 -0.71 -8.43 -13.25
CA ASP A 52 -1.44 -7.91 -14.40
C ASP A 52 -2.60 -7.00 -13.96
N ALA A 53 -3.37 -7.39 -12.95
CA ALA A 53 -4.42 -6.57 -12.35
C ALA A 53 -3.88 -5.23 -11.78
N PHE A 54 -2.67 -5.23 -11.21
CA PHE A 54 -2.04 -4.00 -10.76
C PHE A 54 -1.61 -3.11 -11.95
N ARG A 55 -1.06 -3.69 -13.02
CA ARG A 55 -0.63 -2.96 -14.22
C ARG A 55 -1.78 -2.17 -14.85
N ASP A 56 -2.98 -2.74 -14.89
CA ASP A 56 -4.17 -2.10 -15.43
C ASP A 56 -4.58 -0.85 -14.64
N GLN A 57 -4.27 -0.81 -13.34
CA GLN A 57 -4.60 0.29 -12.42
C GLN A 57 -3.39 1.16 -12.04
N SER A 58 -2.20 0.87 -12.53
CA SER A 58 -0.91 1.40 -12.06
C SER A 58 -0.83 2.93 -12.09
N ARG A 59 -1.45 3.59 -13.07
CA ARG A 59 -1.39 5.06 -13.22
C ARG A 59 -1.93 5.82 -12.01
N GLY A 60 -3.03 5.34 -11.40
CA GLY A 60 -3.62 5.95 -10.21
C GLY A 60 -2.89 5.62 -8.91
N GLN A 61 -2.02 4.60 -8.92
CA GLN A 61 -1.39 4.07 -7.72
C GLN A 61 0.13 4.35 -7.64
N ALA A 62 0.71 5.00 -8.65
CA ALA A 62 2.15 5.17 -8.77
C ALA A 62 2.80 5.84 -7.54
N SER A 63 2.28 6.98 -7.08
CA SER A 63 2.82 7.66 -5.89
C SER A 63 2.69 6.80 -4.64
N SER A 64 1.56 6.12 -4.46
CA SER A 64 1.30 5.28 -3.29
C SER A 64 2.22 4.06 -3.25
N VAL A 65 2.48 3.40 -4.38
CA VAL A 65 3.42 2.27 -4.43
C VAL A 65 4.87 2.70 -4.24
N ILE A 66 5.24 3.89 -4.73
CA ILE A 66 6.56 4.48 -4.47
C ILE A 66 6.74 4.71 -2.97
N VAL A 67 5.77 5.30 -2.28
CA VAL A 67 5.81 5.48 -0.82
C VAL A 67 5.93 4.13 -0.10
N THR A 68 5.19 3.11 -0.55
CA THR A 68 5.30 1.75 0.01
C THR A 68 6.72 1.19 -0.15
N LEU A 69 7.30 1.33 -1.35
CA LEU A 69 8.66 0.86 -1.64
C LEU A 69 9.70 1.58 -0.76
N PHE A 70 9.54 2.89 -0.56
CA PHE A 70 10.43 3.64 0.33
C PHE A 70 10.38 3.10 1.75
N GLY A 71 9.19 2.85 2.29
CA GLY A 71 9.06 2.35 3.65
C GLY A 71 9.55 0.92 3.85
N ASP A 72 9.18 0.00 2.95
CA ASP A 72 9.48 -1.42 3.11
C ASP A 72 10.89 -1.80 2.63
N ALA A 73 11.37 -1.21 1.55
CA ALA A 73 12.60 -1.64 0.92
C ALA A 73 13.75 -0.63 1.05
N VAL A 74 13.49 0.66 0.87
CA VAL A 74 14.55 1.68 0.80
C VAL A 74 14.99 2.12 2.19
N LEU A 75 14.04 2.42 3.08
CA LEU A 75 14.32 2.94 4.42
C LEU A 75 15.18 1.98 5.25
N PRO A 76 14.90 0.66 5.32
CA PRO A 76 15.74 -0.30 6.04
C PRO A 76 17.15 -0.48 5.45
N ARG A 77 17.37 -0.02 4.21
CA ARG A 77 18.63 -0.17 3.46
C ARG A 77 19.38 1.15 3.26
N GLY A 78 19.26 2.07 4.21
CA GLY A 78 19.97 3.34 4.18
C GLY A 78 19.13 4.52 3.68
N GLY A 79 17.86 4.33 3.35
CA GLY A 79 16.89 5.38 3.08
C GLY A 79 17.08 6.16 1.77
N ARG A 80 17.99 5.71 0.89
CA ARG A 80 18.35 6.39 -0.36
C ARG A 80 18.22 5.46 -1.55
N ILE A 81 17.72 5.97 -2.67
CA ILE A 81 17.63 5.23 -3.92
C ILE A 81 17.89 6.14 -5.13
N TRP A 82 18.61 5.63 -6.12
CA TRP A 82 18.76 6.32 -7.41
C TRP A 82 17.47 6.24 -8.21
N LEU A 83 17.17 7.33 -8.92
CA LEU A 83 15.99 7.38 -9.78
C LEU A 83 16.00 6.25 -10.82
N GLY A 84 17.18 5.98 -11.43
CA GLY A 84 17.29 4.88 -12.39
C GLY A 84 16.96 3.52 -11.78
N SER A 85 17.47 3.22 -10.57
CA SER A 85 17.14 1.99 -9.85
C SER A 85 15.65 1.92 -9.50
N LEU A 86 15.06 3.03 -9.07
CA LEU A 86 13.61 3.12 -8.79
C LEU A 86 12.78 2.82 -10.05
N ILE A 87 13.15 3.37 -11.20
CA ILE A 87 12.51 3.10 -12.49
C ILE A 87 12.58 1.62 -12.82
N THR A 88 13.79 1.02 -12.77
CA THR A 88 14.01 -0.40 -13.07
C THR A 88 13.18 -1.31 -12.14
N LEU A 89 13.11 -1.00 -10.83
CA LEU A 89 12.35 -1.80 -9.88
C LEU A 89 10.83 -1.74 -10.12
N LEU A 90 10.32 -0.61 -10.64
CA LEU A 90 8.89 -0.38 -10.82
C LEU A 90 8.39 -0.68 -12.24
N GLU A 91 9.29 -0.78 -13.22
CA GLU A 91 8.93 -1.09 -14.61
C GLU A 91 8.11 -2.38 -14.76
N PRO A 92 8.46 -3.50 -14.06
CA PRO A 92 7.67 -4.73 -14.13
C PRO A 92 6.25 -4.59 -13.58
N LEU A 93 5.96 -3.56 -12.77
CA LEU A 93 4.62 -3.21 -12.29
C LEU A 93 3.83 -2.33 -13.29
N GLY A 94 4.36 -2.09 -14.49
CA GLY A 94 3.72 -1.23 -15.49
C GLY A 94 3.91 0.27 -15.28
N LEU A 95 4.80 0.66 -14.34
CA LEU A 95 5.15 2.04 -14.06
C LEU A 95 6.31 2.46 -14.96
N ASN A 96 6.00 3.04 -16.11
CA ASN A 96 7.03 3.51 -17.05
C ASN A 96 7.82 4.70 -16.47
N GLU A 97 8.99 4.97 -17.05
CA GLU A 97 9.89 6.04 -16.61
C GLU A 97 9.21 7.39 -16.46
N ARG A 98 8.35 7.80 -17.43
CA ARG A 98 7.64 9.08 -17.38
C ARG A 98 6.72 9.16 -16.17
N LEU A 99 6.00 8.07 -15.87
CA LEU A 99 5.07 8.01 -14.75
C LEU A 99 5.82 8.05 -13.41
N VAL A 100 6.93 7.30 -13.30
CA VAL A 100 7.78 7.31 -12.10
C VAL A 100 8.34 8.71 -11.86
N ARG A 101 8.93 9.36 -12.88
CA ARG A 101 9.45 10.73 -12.77
C ARG A 101 8.39 11.73 -12.34
N THR A 102 7.19 11.67 -12.93
CA THR A 102 6.08 12.54 -12.58
C THR A 102 5.62 12.31 -11.13
N SER A 103 5.54 11.05 -10.70
CA SER A 103 5.12 10.71 -9.34
C SER A 103 6.13 11.13 -8.29
N VAL A 104 7.43 10.92 -8.55
CA VAL A 104 8.52 11.36 -7.67
C VAL A 104 8.55 12.89 -7.57
N PHE A 105 8.35 13.60 -8.70
CA PHE A 105 8.27 15.05 -8.69
C PHE A 105 7.09 15.56 -7.81
N ARG A 106 5.91 14.94 -7.92
CA ARG A 106 4.76 15.27 -7.06
C ARG A 106 5.05 14.99 -5.58
N LEU A 107 5.63 13.83 -5.28
CA LEU A 107 6.01 13.49 -3.91
C LEU A 107 7.06 14.46 -3.34
N ALA A 108 7.93 15.03 -4.17
CA ALA A 108 8.85 16.08 -3.75
C ALA A 108 8.13 17.43 -3.50
N GLN A 109 7.15 17.79 -4.34
CA GLN A 109 6.31 18.98 -4.13
C GLN A 109 5.45 18.86 -2.87
N ASP A 110 4.98 17.66 -2.55
CA ASP A 110 4.16 17.37 -1.37
C ASP A 110 5.01 17.13 -0.10
N ASP A 111 6.32 17.46 -0.15
CA ASP A 111 7.27 17.31 0.96
C ASP A 111 7.35 15.87 1.53
N TRP A 112 7.23 14.86 0.65
CA TRP A 112 7.51 13.46 0.99
C TRP A 112 8.95 13.07 0.71
N LEU A 113 9.49 13.55 -0.41
CA LEU A 113 10.82 13.20 -0.90
C LEU A 113 11.68 14.44 -1.09
N GLU A 114 12.96 14.29 -0.81
CA GLU A 114 13.99 15.23 -1.20
C GLU A 114 14.97 14.60 -2.17
N THR A 115 15.68 15.47 -2.92
CA THR A 115 16.59 15.05 -3.98
C THR A 115 18.01 15.50 -3.68
N GLU A 116 18.94 14.59 -3.71
CA GLU A 116 20.37 14.86 -3.64
C GLU A 116 21.02 14.57 -5.01
N VAL A 117 21.60 15.57 -5.63
CA VAL A 117 22.19 15.44 -6.97
C VAL A 117 23.68 15.16 -6.86
N HIS A 118 24.12 14.04 -7.42
CA HIS A 118 25.54 13.68 -7.54
C HIS A 118 25.95 13.55 -9.02
N GLY A 119 26.49 14.62 -9.57
CA GLY A 119 26.87 14.69 -10.98
C GLY A 119 25.64 14.53 -11.89
N ARG A 120 25.56 13.44 -12.66
CA ARG A 120 24.43 13.15 -13.56
C ARG A 120 23.35 12.27 -12.91
N ARG A 121 23.48 11.92 -11.63
CA ARG A 121 22.57 11.01 -10.92
C ARG A 121 21.85 11.75 -9.81
N SER A 122 20.57 11.44 -9.65
CA SER A 122 19.74 11.99 -8.57
C SER A 122 19.36 10.85 -7.63
N ASN A 123 19.72 10.99 -6.37
CA ASN A 123 19.24 10.16 -5.28
C ASN A 123 17.98 10.80 -4.69
N TYR A 124 17.05 9.96 -4.29
CA TYR A 124 15.85 10.35 -3.58
C TYR A 124 15.84 9.72 -2.18
N MET A 125 15.38 10.49 -1.21
CA MET A 125 15.22 10.05 0.18
C MET A 125 13.96 10.68 0.78
N LEU A 126 13.47 10.13 1.88
CA LEU A 126 12.36 10.75 2.62
C LEU A 126 12.83 12.04 3.28
N THR A 127 12.03 13.11 3.16
CA THR A 127 12.20 14.32 3.97
C THR A 127 11.95 14.00 5.46
N PRO A 128 12.34 14.87 6.40
CA PRO A 128 11.94 14.72 7.80
C PRO A 128 10.42 14.65 7.98
N THR A 129 9.65 15.42 7.19
CA THR A 129 8.18 15.40 7.18
C THR A 129 7.65 14.08 6.62
N GLY A 130 8.18 13.63 5.48
CA GLY A 130 7.83 12.35 4.88
C GLY A 130 8.13 11.18 5.81
N ARG A 131 9.23 11.23 6.55
CA ARG A 131 9.59 10.21 7.56
C ARG A 131 8.58 10.20 8.70
N ARG A 132 8.22 11.36 9.26
CA ARG A 132 7.19 11.45 10.33
C ARG A 132 5.86 10.87 9.87
N ARG A 133 5.36 11.28 8.70
CA ARG A 133 4.11 10.75 8.11
C ARG A 133 4.17 9.23 7.94
N PHE A 134 5.34 8.73 7.53
CA PHE A 134 5.55 7.28 7.40
C PHE A 134 5.53 6.58 8.76
N GLU A 135 6.18 7.13 9.79
CA GLU A 135 6.22 6.59 11.15
C GLU A 135 4.84 6.65 11.82
N GLU A 136 4.05 7.69 11.56
CA GLU A 136 2.65 7.80 11.99
C GLU A 136 1.78 6.71 11.35
N ALA A 137 1.88 6.56 10.03
CA ALA A 137 1.21 5.47 9.32
C ALA A 137 1.65 4.09 9.83
N ALA A 138 2.93 3.89 10.08
CA ALA A 138 3.47 2.65 10.63
C ALA A 138 2.92 2.38 12.06
N ARG A 139 2.86 3.40 12.91
CA ARG A 139 2.23 3.27 14.24
C ARG A 139 0.77 2.85 14.15
N GLN A 140 0.02 3.41 13.24
CA GLN A 140 -1.38 3.05 13.00
C GLN A 140 -1.52 1.61 12.47
N ILE A 141 -0.62 1.19 11.56
CA ILE A 141 -0.57 -0.15 10.98
C ILE A 141 -0.17 -1.22 12.01
N TYR A 142 0.77 -0.89 12.90
CA TYR A 142 1.31 -1.83 13.89
C TYR A 142 0.82 -1.56 15.32
N ALA A 143 -0.22 -0.72 15.46
CA ALA A 143 -0.85 -0.50 16.75
C ALA A 143 -1.29 -1.86 17.34
N ALA A 144 -0.92 -2.11 18.58
CA ALA A 144 -1.52 -3.18 19.36
C ALA A 144 -3.04 -2.98 19.39
N ALA A 145 -3.80 -4.06 19.55
CA ALA A 145 -5.26 -4.06 19.55
C ALA A 145 -5.87 -2.77 20.15
N ALA A 146 -6.95 -2.27 19.54
CA ALA A 146 -7.64 -1.07 19.98
C ALA A 146 -7.85 -1.10 21.51
N ALA A 147 -7.64 0.04 22.18
CA ALA A 147 -7.89 0.14 23.62
C ALA A 147 -9.35 -0.22 23.93
N PRO A 148 -9.63 -0.79 25.13
CA PRO A 148 -11.02 -1.03 25.55
C PRO A 148 -11.86 0.24 25.42
N TRP A 149 -13.05 0.10 24.86
CA TRP A 149 -13.93 1.23 24.68
C TRP A 149 -14.52 1.70 26.01
N ASP A 150 -14.41 3.00 26.29
CA ASP A 150 -14.97 3.64 27.49
C ASP A 150 -16.47 3.95 27.40
N HIS A 151 -17.15 3.46 26.36
CA HIS A 151 -18.57 3.69 26.07
C HIS A 151 -18.92 5.18 25.86
N ARG A 152 -17.95 5.99 25.43
CA ARG A 152 -18.15 7.39 25.10
C ARG A 152 -17.71 7.68 23.67
N TRP A 153 -18.56 8.40 22.97
CA TRP A 153 -18.27 8.90 21.64
C TRP A 153 -17.57 10.27 21.73
N ARG A 154 -16.56 10.44 20.91
CA ARG A 154 -15.92 11.73 20.65
C ARG A 154 -16.56 12.27 19.38
N LEU A 155 -17.17 13.45 19.48
CA LEU A 155 -17.79 14.14 18.36
C LEU A 155 -17.04 15.42 18.09
N ILE A 156 -16.88 15.74 16.83
CA ILE A 156 -16.45 17.06 16.37
C ILE A 156 -17.58 17.60 15.50
N MET A 157 -18.21 18.66 15.96
CA MET A 157 -19.32 19.30 15.25
C MET A 157 -18.82 20.57 14.56
N LEU A 158 -19.14 20.70 13.28
CA LEU A 158 -18.90 21.95 12.55
C LEU A 158 -20.02 22.93 12.85
N VAL A 159 -19.68 24.03 13.49
CA VAL A 159 -20.59 25.12 13.83
C VAL A 159 -20.44 26.23 12.79
N GLY A 160 -21.42 26.32 11.90
CA GLY A 160 -21.37 27.28 10.79
C GLY A 160 -21.21 26.60 9.43
N SER A 161 -20.73 27.36 8.45
CA SER A 161 -20.52 26.88 7.09
C SER A 161 -19.09 27.09 6.63
N LEU A 162 -18.46 26.06 6.10
CA LEU A 162 -17.16 26.12 5.44
C LEU A 162 -17.30 26.11 3.92
N PRO A 163 -16.42 26.79 3.19
CA PRO A 163 -16.27 26.57 1.76
C PRO A 163 -16.02 25.09 1.46
N ALA A 164 -16.54 24.60 0.33
CA ALA A 164 -16.49 23.18 -0.01
C ALA A 164 -15.06 22.59 0.01
N ALA A 165 -14.07 23.36 -0.45
CA ALA A 165 -12.66 22.94 -0.45
C ALA A 165 -12.11 22.75 0.98
N GLN A 166 -12.39 23.68 1.90
CA GLN A 166 -11.97 23.59 3.29
C GLN A 166 -12.68 22.44 4.02
N ARG A 167 -13.98 22.25 3.75
CA ARG A 167 -14.73 21.11 4.31
C ARG A 167 -14.16 19.77 3.86
N GLU A 168 -13.80 19.65 2.59
CA GLU A 168 -13.19 18.42 2.06
C GLU A 168 -11.78 18.19 2.62
N GLN A 169 -11.02 19.27 2.86
CA GLN A 169 -9.73 19.19 3.53
C GLN A 169 -9.88 18.70 4.97
N LEU A 170 -10.77 19.31 5.74
CA LEU A 170 -11.09 18.91 7.12
C LEU A 170 -11.56 17.45 7.18
N LYS A 171 -12.48 17.07 6.30
CA LYS A 171 -12.98 15.69 6.21
C LYS A 171 -11.84 14.69 6.00
N ARG A 172 -10.93 14.96 5.07
CA ARG A 172 -9.77 14.09 4.82
C ARG A 172 -8.85 13.98 6.02
N ALA A 173 -8.58 15.10 6.71
CA ALA A 173 -7.77 15.12 7.91
C ALA A 173 -8.41 14.30 9.04
N LEU A 174 -9.70 14.50 9.30
CA LEU A 174 -10.42 13.75 10.33
C LEU A 174 -10.54 12.25 9.99
N PHE A 175 -10.72 11.90 8.71
CA PHE A 175 -10.71 10.50 8.28
C PHE A 175 -9.34 9.84 8.47
N TRP A 176 -8.26 10.59 8.28
CA TRP A 176 -6.93 10.13 8.61
C TRP A 176 -6.76 9.76 10.09
N HIS A 177 -7.46 10.47 10.96
CA HIS A 177 -7.52 10.20 12.40
C HIS A 177 -8.63 9.19 12.79
N GLY A 178 -9.20 8.47 11.84
CA GLY A 178 -10.19 7.41 12.07
C GLY A 178 -11.62 7.90 12.31
N PHE A 179 -11.90 9.21 12.23
CA PHE A 179 -13.26 9.72 12.41
C PHE A 179 -14.17 9.28 11.25
N GLY A 180 -15.38 8.86 11.60
CA GLY A 180 -16.48 8.68 10.66
C GLY A 180 -17.30 9.96 10.51
N GLU A 181 -17.92 10.13 9.35
CA GLU A 181 -18.82 11.27 9.10
C GLU A 181 -20.25 10.89 9.47
N LEU A 182 -20.87 11.66 10.37
CA LEU A 182 -22.24 11.48 10.77
C LEU A 182 -23.09 12.67 10.29
N GLY A 183 -23.77 12.48 9.16
CA GLY A 183 -24.44 13.57 8.45
C GLY A 183 -23.43 14.55 7.84
N THR A 184 -23.83 15.81 7.68
CA THR A 184 -23.03 16.80 6.94
C THR A 184 -22.10 17.68 7.81
N HIS A 185 -22.29 17.68 9.13
CA HIS A 185 -21.64 18.62 10.03
C HIS A 185 -21.06 17.97 11.28
N SER A 186 -21.06 16.65 11.36
CA SER A 186 -20.59 15.95 12.55
C SER A 186 -19.64 14.81 12.17
N PHE A 187 -18.59 14.68 12.96
CA PHE A 187 -17.63 13.59 12.86
C PHE A 187 -17.59 12.87 14.21
N VAL A 188 -17.43 11.56 14.17
CA VAL A 188 -17.52 10.72 15.36
C VAL A 188 -16.37 9.72 15.42
N HIS A 189 -15.86 9.46 16.63
CA HIS A 189 -14.81 8.46 16.90
C HIS A 189 -15.04 7.83 18.29
N PRO A 190 -14.83 6.51 18.48
CA PRO A 190 -15.07 5.87 19.78
C PRO A 190 -14.01 6.18 20.84
N GLY A 191 -12.79 6.53 20.47
CA GLY A 191 -11.70 6.62 21.44
C GLY A 191 -10.58 7.63 21.12
N ALA A 192 -10.76 8.55 20.15
CA ALA A 192 -9.73 9.51 19.80
C ALA A 192 -9.42 10.47 20.97
N ASP A 193 -8.16 10.82 21.12
CA ASP A 193 -7.73 11.96 21.94
C ASP A 193 -8.03 13.26 21.18
N LEU A 194 -9.07 13.96 21.59
CA LEU A 194 -9.50 15.20 20.93
C LEU A 194 -8.41 16.31 20.99
N GLY A 195 -7.61 16.35 22.07
CA GLY A 195 -6.51 17.30 22.19
C GLY A 195 -5.47 17.04 21.11
N ALA A 196 -4.97 15.81 21.02
CA ALA A 196 -3.99 15.41 20.02
C ALA A 196 -4.49 15.60 18.58
N VAL A 197 -5.79 15.35 18.33
CA VAL A 197 -6.40 15.60 17.02
C VAL A 197 -6.39 17.09 16.65
N PHE A 198 -6.75 17.98 17.59
CA PHE A 198 -6.73 19.41 17.35
C PHE A 198 -5.32 19.94 17.13
N GLU A 199 -4.34 19.47 17.89
CA GLU A 199 -2.92 19.79 17.66
C GLU A 199 -2.44 19.33 16.28
N ALA A 200 -2.87 18.16 15.83
CA ALA A 200 -2.55 17.66 14.49
C ALA A 200 -3.19 18.52 13.38
N LEU A 201 -4.47 18.88 13.52
CA LEU A 201 -5.15 19.78 12.58
C LEU A 201 -4.46 21.15 12.49
N GLU A 202 -4.00 21.70 13.62
CA GLU A 202 -3.23 22.95 13.64
C GLU A 202 -1.90 22.78 12.89
N ALA A 203 -1.15 21.71 13.16
CA ALA A 203 0.11 21.40 12.49
C ALA A 203 -0.04 21.18 10.98
N GLU A 204 -1.21 20.73 10.52
CA GLU A 204 -1.57 20.58 9.11
C GLU A 204 -2.04 21.90 8.45
N GLY A 205 -1.93 23.03 9.17
CA GLY A 205 -2.27 24.35 8.64
C GLY A 205 -3.76 24.68 8.65
N MET A 206 -4.55 24.01 9.50
CA MET A 206 -5.99 24.24 9.64
C MET A 206 -6.38 25.04 10.88
N ALA A 207 -5.42 25.79 11.47
CA ALA A 207 -5.64 26.62 12.67
C ALA A 207 -6.86 27.56 12.54
N GLU A 208 -7.08 28.15 11.35
CA GLU A 208 -8.21 29.04 11.09
C GLU A 208 -9.59 28.36 11.15
N LEU A 209 -9.63 27.04 11.01
CA LEU A 209 -10.87 26.26 11.06
C LEU A 209 -11.24 25.85 12.49
N LEU A 210 -10.27 25.75 13.40
CA LEU A 210 -10.47 25.22 14.75
C LEU A 210 -11.57 25.97 15.54
N PRO A 211 -11.70 27.31 15.45
CA PRO A 211 -12.78 28.03 16.15
C PRO A 211 -14.19 27.66 15.70
N GLN A 212 -14.33 27.01 14.54
CA GLN A 212 -15.62 26.55 14.01
C GLN A 212 -15.90 25.09 14.38
N LEU A 213 -15.01 24.42 15.07
CA LEU A 213 -15.12 23.03 15.48
C LEU A 213 -15.46 22.96 16.97
N LEU A 214 -16.57 22.29 17.27
CA LEU A 214 -17.02 22.08 18.65
C LEU A 214 -16.77 20.60 19.04
N PRO A 215 -15.71 20.33 19.83
CA PRO A 215 -15.47 18.98 20.34
C PRO A 215 -16.46 18.66 21.46
N GLN A 216 -16.96 17.43 21.46
CA GLN A 216 -17.93 16.92 22.43
C GLN A 216 -17.55 15.50 22.84
N MET A 217 -17.92 15.12 24.06
CA MET A 217 -17.94 13.74 24.51
C MET A 217 -19.37 13.37 24.92
N ALA A 218 -19.90 12.30 24.35
CA ALA A 218 -21.26 11.85 24.60
C ALA A 218 -21.31 10.35 24.87
N ALA A 219 -22.20 9.93 25.73
CA ALA A 219 -22.54 8.53 25.94
C ALA A 219 -23.95 8.26 25.42
N ASN A 220 -24.17 7.09 24.81
CA ASN A 220 -25.51 6.66 24.43
C ASN A 220 -26.27 6.27 25.70
N PRO A 221 -27.39 6.94 26.05
CA PRO A 221 -28.19 6.62 27.25
C PRO A 221 -28.93 5.30 27.13
N LYS A 222 -28.89 4.61 26.00
CA LYS A 222 -29.53 3.30 25.73
C LYS A 222 -31.05 3.32 26.07
N LEU A 223 -31.73 4.35 25.61
CA LEU A 223 -33.17 4.48 25.78
C LEU A 223 -33.90 3.46 24.90
N LEU A 224 -35.03 2.96 25.38
CA LEU A 224 -35.93 2.15 24.57
C LEU A 224 -36.37 2.94 23.31
N MET A 225 -36.30 2.30 22.14
CA MET A 225 -36.65 2.89 20.84
C MET A 225 -35.71 4.04 20.38
N SER A 226 -34.54 4.17 20.97
CA SER A 226 -33.47 5.05 20.44
C SER A 226 -32.56 4.28 19.47
N GLY A 227 -31.84 5.01 18.63
CA GLY A 227 -30.74 4.44 17.84
C GLY A 227 -29.67 3.82 18.74
N THR A 228 -29.00 2.82 18.24
CA THR A 228 -27.95 2.06 18.93
C THR A 228 -26.55 2.54 18.54
N ASP A 229 -25.53 2.11 19.30
CA ASP A 229 -24.14 2.33 18.92
C ASP A 229 -23.80 1.66 17.57
N ALA A 230 -24.41 0.52 17.26
CA ALA A 230 -24.28 -0.15 15.98
C ALA A 230 -24.87 0.67 14.81
N ASP A 231 -26.01 1.33 15.03
CA ASP A 231 -26.61 2.24 14.02
C ASP A 231 -25.71 3.44 13.77
N MET A 232 -25.06 3.99 14.80
CA MET A 232 -24.09 5.07 14.66
C MET A 232 -22.85 4.61 13.85
N VAL A 233 -22.34 3.42 14.14
CA VAL A 233 -21.23 2.83 13.38
C VAL A 233 -21.61 2.64 11.92
N GLY A 234 -22.76 2.04 11.64
CA GLY A 234 -23.25 1.82 10.28
C GLY A 234 -23.47 3.11 9.48
N ALA A 235 -23.87 4.21 10.18
CA ALA A 235 -24.05 5.51 9.55
C ALA A 235 -22.73 6.26 9.30
N ALA A 236 -21.75 6.10 10.20
CA ALA A 236 -20.50 6.87 10.16
C ALA A 236 -19.41 6.21 9.30
N TRP A 237 -19.39 4.88 9.20
CA TRP A 237 -18.40 4.13 8.43
C TRP A 237 -19.04 3.10 7.52
N ASN A 238 -18.49 2.94 6.32
CA ASN A 238 -18.91 1.87 5.40
C ASN A 238 -18.13 0.59 5.70
N LEU A 239 -18.44 -0.06 6.83
CA LEU A 239 -17.76 -1.28 7.25
C LEU A 239 -18.04 -2.46 6.32
N GLU A 240 -19.19 -2.54 5.67
CA GLU A 240 -19.51 -3.60 4.72
C GLU A 240 -18.55 -3.59 3.52
N ARG A 241 -18.31 -2.40 2.96
CA ARG A 241 -17.33 -2.24 1.89
C ARG A 241 -15.92 -2.62 2.35
N LEU A 242 -15.51 -2.18 3.53
CA LEU A 242 -14.19 -2.49 4.08
C LEU A 242 -14.02 -3.99 4.32
N ALA A 243 -15.05 -4.67 4.87
CA ALA A 243 -15.06 -6.13 5.02
C ALA A 243 -14.93 -6.85 3.67
N GLY A 244 -15.60 -6.36 2.62
CA GLY A 244 -15.45 -6.87 1.26
C GLY A 244 -14.02 -6.70 0.73
N ASP A 245 -13.42 -5.53 0.95
CA ASP A 245 -12.03 -5.25 0.56
C ASP A 245 -11.03 -6.18 1.29
N TYR A 246 -11.25 -6.48 2.59
CA TYR A 246 -10.46 -7.46 3.34
C TYR A 246 -10.64 -8.88 2.81
N ALA A 247 -11.88 -9.30 2.52
CA ALA A 247 -12.15 -10.62 1.97
C ALA A 247 -11.47 -10.83 0.60
N GLU A 248 -11.51 -9.82 -0.27
CA GLU A 248 -10.82 -9.83 -1.57
C GLU A 248 -9.29 -9.94 -1.38
N PHE A 249 -8.73 -9.16 -0.46
CA PHE A 249 -7.30 -9.24 -0.12
C PHE A 249 -6.91 -10.64 0.34
N VAL A 250 -7.61 -11.19 1.32
CA VAL A 250 -7.34 -12.52 1.85
C VAL A 250 -7.47 -13.58 0.75
N GLN A 251 -8.53 -13.54 -0.05
CA GLN A 251 -8.74 -14.49 -1.14
C GLN A 251 -7.61 -14.43 -2.18
N THR A 252 -7.18 -13.22 -2.55
CA THR A 252 -6.11 -13.00 -3.53
C THR A 252 -4.80 -13.60 -3.04
N TYR A 253 -4.40 -13.27 -1.82
CA TYR A 253 -3.08 -13.68 -1.31
C TYR A 253 -3.08 -15.13 -0.76
N ALA A 254 -4.19 -15.65 -0.27
CA ALA A 254 -4.31 -17.07 0.08
C ALA A 254 -4.10 -17.99 -1.13
N ARG A 255 -4.68 -17.66 -2.30
CA ARG A 255 -4.45 -18.42 -3.55
C ARG A 255 -2.97 -18.42 -3.94
N ILE A 256 -2.29 -17.29 -3.79
CA ILE A 256 -0.86 -17.16 -4.07
C ILE A 256 -0.04 -18.00 -3.07
N LEU A 257 -0.38 -17.95 -1.80
CA LEU A 257 0.28 -18.69 -0.73
C LEU A 257 0.10 -20.21 -0.92
N THR A 258 -1.10 -20.67 -1.23
CA THR A 258 -1.37 -22.09 -1.55
C THR A 258 -0.50 -22.55 -2.72
N GLN A 259 -0.46 -21.78 -3.81
CA GLN A 259 0.38 -22.09 -4.95
C GLN A 259 1.88 -22.13 -4.59
N TRP A 260 2.31 -21.31 -3.66
CA TRP A 260 3.68 -21.33 -3.15
C TRP A 260 3.96 -22.62 -2.37
N HIS A 261 3.09 -22.97 -1.43
CA HIS A 261 3.24 -24.18 -0.59
C HIS A 261 3.24 -25.47 -1.40
N ASP A 262 2.36 -25.60 -2.40
CA ASP A 262 2.30 -26.79 -3.27
C ASP A 262 3.60 -27.03 -4.05
N ARG A 263 4.44 -26.01 -4.19
CA ARG A 263 5.72 -26.04 -4.90
C ARG A 263 6.95 -26.14 -4.00
N SER A 264 6.80 -26.10 -2.69
CA SER A 264 7.95 -26.15 -1.75
C SER A 264 8.71 -27.49 -1.75
N GLY A 265 8.26 -28.48 -2.55
CA GLY A 265 9.02 -29.71 -2.85
C GLY A 265 10.06 -29.56 -3.97
N ALA A 266 10.09 -28.44 -4.72
CA ALA A 266 11.10 -28.17 -5.75
C ALA A 266 11.88 -26.92 -5.42
N PRO A 267 13.24 -26.92 -5.50
CA PRO A 267 14.05 -25.76 -5.17
C PRO A 267 13.71 -24.57 -6.09
N SER A 268 13.37 -23.45 -5.46
CA SER A 268 13.27 -22.10 -6.02
C SER A 268 12.64 -21.94 -7.41
N SER A 269 11.33 -22.03 -7.49
CA SER A 269 10.65 -21.78 -8.75
C SER A 269 10.19 -20.32 -8.96
N MET A 270 10.23 -19.47 -7.94
CA MET A 270 9.96 -18.03 -8.08
C MET A 270 11.28 -17.27 -8.00
N GLY A 271 11.67 -16.59 -9.10
CA GLY A 271 12.85 -15.73 -9.09
C GLY A 271 12.73 -14.61 -8.06
N ASP A 272 13.85 -14.13 -7.51
CA ASP A 272 13.90 -13.09 -6.48
C ASP A 272 13.15 -11.82 -6.88
N ASP A 273 13.20 -11.45 -8.17
CA ASP A 273 12.48 -10.31 -8.71
C ASP A 273 10.95 -10.46 -8.54
N CYS A 274 10.42 -11.64 -8.85
CA CYS A 274 9.00 -11.93 -8.73
C CYS A 274 8.55 -11.93 -7.27
N ALA A 275 9.36 -12.49 -6.37
CA ALA A 275 9.12 -12.48 -4.93
C ALA A 275 9.12 -11.05 -4.38
N PHE A 276 10.06 -10.22 -4.81
CA PHE A 276 10.15 -8.81 -4.44
C PHE A 276 8.91 -8.03 -4.89
N LEU A 277 8.49 -8.18 -6.15
CA LEU A 277 7.32 -7.50 -6.68
C LEU A 277 6.03 -7.92 -5.96
N LEU A 278 5.87 -9.22 -5.71
CA LEU A 278 4.73 -9.75 -4.99
C LEU A 278 4.67 -9.22 -3.56
N ARG A 279 5.81 -9.23 -2.85
CA ARG A 279 5.92 -8.66 -1.51
C ARG A 279 5.55 -7.17 -1.52
N THR A 280 6.08 -6.40 -2.49
CA THR A 280 5.76 -4.98 -2.62
C THR A 280 4.27 -4.75 -2.80
N LEU A 281 3.59 -5.54 -3.64
CA LEU A 281 2.14 -5.44 -3.83
C LEU A 281 1.35 -5.88 -2.61
N LEU A 282 1.75 -6.97 -1.94
CA LEU A 282 1.09 -7.42 -0.71
C LEU A 282 1.12 -6.31 0.36
N ILE A 283 2.28 -5.72 0.60
CA ILE A 283 2.42 -4.63 1.57
C ILE A 283 1.66 -3.39 1.12
N HIS A 284 1.67 -3.08 -0.18
CA HIS A 284 0.93 -1.96 -0.74
C HIS A 284 -0.59 -2.11 -0.53
N ASP A 285 -1.14 -3.27 -0.86
CA ASP A 285 -2.58 -3.55 -0.71
C ASP A 285 -2.98 -3.56 0.76
N TYR A 286 -2.20 -4.24 1.61
CA TYR A 286 -2.45 -4.31 3.05
C TYR A 286 -2.45 -2.93 3.71
N ARG A 287 -1.44 -2.09 3.41
CA ARG A 287 -1.42 -0.70 3.91
C ARG A 287 -2.63 0.10 3.47
N ARG A 288 -3.10 -0.07 2.23
CA ARG A 288 -4.29 0.63 1.73
C ARG A 288 -5.57 0.23 2.48
N LEU A 289 -5.66 -1.00 2.94
CA LEU A 289 -6.74 -1.46 3.80
C LEU A 289 -6.63 -0.83 5.19
N LEU A 290 -5.49 -1.01 5.85
CA LEU A 290 -5.25 -0.54 7.21
C LEU A 290 -5.38 0.99 7.37
N LEU A 291 -4.94 1.77 6.37
CA LEU A 291 -5.09 3.23 6.40
C LEU A 291 -6.54 3.72 6.19
N ARG A 292 -7.45 2.83 5.81
CA ARG A 292 -8.88 3.10 5.72
C ARG A 292 -9.67 2.47 6.84
N ASP A 293 -9.04 1.60 7.62
CA ASP A 293 -9.66 0.95 8.75
C ASP A 293 -9.70 1.93 9.94
N PRO A 294 -10.88 2.26 10.45
CA PRO A 294 -11.03 3.13 11.61
C PRO A 294 -10.57 2.49 12.92
N GLN A 295 -10.14 1.22 12.90
CA GLN A 295 -9.68 0.44 14.06
C GLN A 295 -10.65 0.54 15.24
N LEU A 296 -11.92 0.30 14.96
CA LEU A 296 -12.96 0.36 15.97
C LEU A 296 -12.75 -0.71 17.05
N PRO A 297 -13.10 -0.42 18.32
CA PRO A 297 -13.14 -1.42 19.37
C PRO A 297 -13.98 -2.63 18.98
N ALA A 298 -13.61 -3.83 19.44
CA ALA A 298 -14.26 -5.09 19.09
C ALA A 298 -15.76 -5.10 19.41
N GLU A 299 -16.16 -4.39 20.44
CA GLU A 299 -17.56 -4.25 20.88
C GLU A 299 -18.44 -3.50 19.87
N LEU A 300 -17.84 -2.71 18.99
CA LEU A 300 -18.51 -1.92 17.95
C LEU A 300 -18.47 -2.57 16.58
N LEU A 301 -17.71 -3.64 16.42
CA LEU A 301 -17.57 -4.36 15.15
C LEU A 301 -18.69 -5.39 14.97
N PRO A 302 -19.14 -5.65 13.73
CA PRO A 302 -20.04 -6.74 13.43
C PRO A 302 -19.45 -8.09 13.89
N ALA A 303 -20.31 -9.03 14.36
CA ALA A 303 -19.89 -10.35 14.83
C ALA A 303 -19.11 -11.17 13.77
N ALA A 304 -19.30 -10.87 12.49
CA ALA A 304 -18.62 -11.52 11.35
C ALA A 304 -17.50 -10.65 10.79
N TRP A 305 -16.91 -9.76 11.58
CA TRP A 305 -15.82 -8.91 11.12
C TRP A 305 -14.60 -9.72 10.69
N ALA A 306 -14.08 -9.44 9.49
CA ALA A 306 -13.00 -10.18 8.85
C ALA A 306 -11.65 -9.42 8.85
N GLY A 307 -11.59 -8.19 9.40
CA GLY A 307 -10.39 -7.36 9.48
C GLY A 307 -9.57 -7.57 10.74
#